data_e33b09d87a7ebd1db4da21bf7be7926c
#
_entry.id   e33b09d87a7ebd1db4da21bf7be7926c
#
_cell.length_a   1.000
_cell.length_b   1.000
_cell.length_c   1.000
_cell.angle_alpha   90.00
_cell.angle_beta   90.00
_cell.angle_gamma   90.00
#
_symmetry.space_group_name_H-M   'P 1'
#
loop_
_entity.id
_entity.type
_entity.pdbx_description
1 polymer ?
#
loop_
_entity_poly.entity_id
_entity_poly.type
_entity_poly.pdbx_seq_one_letter_code
_entity_poly.pdbx_strand_id
1 'polypeptide(L)'
;MKSTQEIFHDLASLSRAASGWCVHNPNVAAAIYDANGEFAAMGVHKKKLSNDHAEVVALKAAGAKAHGGTMYVSLEPCSHTGATPPCTDAIKSSGIKRVIYGVTDPNPVASGGAKTLTAAGIEVIYERSEVLEFEQRAWLHRIAYGRPLITAKVAITLDGYIAARDGSSKWITSENSREDVQNLRAQVGAVITSTQTFIADQPSLLPRVPDAPTPHRIVMGEREVTATGFTHVQSRDLDELINLLNEEGINHALVEAGGTFLSSLMQRDLIDELIIYQAPKLLGDGKKWVVDLGISTLADAIHWESLGMYQIGSDVKMHYRRVRD
;
A
#
# COMPACT_ATOMS: atom_id res chain seq x y z
N MET A 1 -26.83 3.28 15.26
CA MET A 1 -25.37 3.52 15.37
C MET A 1 -24.66 2.39 14.65
N LYS A 2 -23.63 2.68 13.84
CA LYS A 2 -22.77 1.65 13.25
C LYS A 2 -22.01 0.89 14.35
N SER A 3 -21.74 -0.39 14.14
CA SER A 3 -20.82 -1.16 14.97
C SER A 3 -19.39 -0.66 14.78
N THR A 4 -18.48 -0.96 15.73
CA THR A 4 -17.04 -0.63 15.60
C THR A 4 -16.46 -1.21 14.31
N GLN A 5 -16.80 -2.44 13.95
CA GLN A 5 -16.30 -3.09 12.74
C GLN A 5 -16.77 -2.41 11.46
N GLU A 6 -18.03 -1.95 11.40
CA GLU A 6 -18.52 -1.16 10.25
C GLU A 6 -17.78 0.17 10.14
N ILE A 7 -17.48 0.83 11.27
CA ILE A 7 -16.69 2.07 11.29
C ILE A 7 -15.25 1.77 10.82
N PHE A 8 -14.65 0.67 11.27
CA PHE A 8 -13.31 0.26 10.83
C PHE A 8 -13.25 -0.07 9.34
N HIS A 9 -14.29 -0.63 8.74
CA HIS A 9 -14.38 -0.79 7.29
C HIS A 9 -14.42 0.55 6.54
N ASP A 10 -15.16 1.54 7.07
CA ASP A 10 -15.18 2.89 6.50
C ASP A 10 -13.78 3.53 6.60
N LEU A 11 -13.11 3.42 7.76
CA LEU A 11 -11.75 3.93 7.96
C LEU A 11 -10.74 3.23 7.03
N ALA A 12 -10.85 1.92 6.83
CA ALA A 12 -10.01 1.17 5.90
C ALA A 12 -10.16 1.69 4.46
N SER A 13 -11.40 1.92 4.03
CA SER A 13 -11.68 2.46 2.71
C SER A 13 -11.10 3.86 2.53
N LEU A 14 -11.21 4.72 3.54
CA LEU A 14 -10.66 6.07 3.55
C LEU A 14 -9.12 6.06 3.56
N SER A 15 -8.50 5.19 4.38
CA SER A 15 -7.05 4.99 4.44
C SER A 15 -6.50 4.54 3.08
N ARG A 16 -7.16 3.56 2.45
CA ARG A 16 -6.77 3.05 1.13
C ARG A 16 -6.79 4.15 0.07
N ALA A 17 -7.86 4.95 0.03
CA ALA A 17 -7.96 6.05 -0.92
C ALA A 17 -6.88 7.13 -0.74
N ALA A 18 -6.29 7.23 0.45
CA ALA A 18 -5.26 8.22 0.76
C ALA A 18 -3.83 7.65 0.77
N SER A 19 -3.63 6.34 0.58
CA SER A 19 -2.33 5.68 0.79
C SER A 19 -1.19 6.27 -0.05
N GLY A 20 -1.41 6.58 -1.31
CA GLY A 20 -0.42 7.23 -2.17
C GLY A 20 -0.01 8.65 -1.74
N TRP A 21 -0.78 9.28 -0.84
CA TRP A 21 -0.44 10.56 -0.23
C TRP A 21 0.46 10.42 1.00
N CYS A 22 0.59 9.20 1.56
CA CYS A 22 1.29 8.88 2.80
C CYS A 22 2.59 8.11 2.55
N VAL A 23 3.41 8.52 1.57
CA VAL A 23 4.58 7.76 1.10
C VAL A 23 5.55 7.38 2.21
N HIS A 24 5.78 8.27 3.19
CA HIS A 24 6.73 8.11 4.29
C HIS A 24 6.08 7.77 5.63
N ASN A 25 4.76 7.79 5.69
CA ASN A 25 3.98 7.69 6.93
C ASN A 25 2.96 6.56 6.81
N PRO A 26 2.42 6.05 7.93
CA PRO A 26 1.25 5.18 7.88
C PRO A 26 0.05 5.94 7.31
N ASN A 27 -0.82 5.24 6.59
CA ASN A 27 -2.04 5.80 6.01
C ASN A 27 -3.19 5.74 7.03
N VAL A 28 -3.18 6.67 7.96
CA VAL A 28 -4.14 6.72 9.08
C VAL A 28 -5.43 7.43 8.67
N ALA A 29 -6.56 6.91 9.15
CA ALA A 29 -7.87 7.53 9.11
C ALA A 29 -8.50 7.55 10.51
N ALA A 30 -9.32 8.57 10.79
CA ALA A 30 -10.03 8.72 12.05
C ALA A 30 -11.48 9.16 11.82
N ALA A 31 -12.40 8.72 12.68
CA ALA A 31 -13.79 9.17 12.71
C ALA A 31 -14.16 9.61 14.10
N ILE A 32 -15.01 10.63 14.19
CA ILE A 32 -15.54 11.16 15.46
C ILE A 32 -17.05 11.01 15.46
N TYR A 33 -17.55 10.47 16.54
CA TYR A 33 -18.96 10.42 16.91
C TYR A 33 -19.15 11.28 18.16
N ASP A 34 -20.19 12.10 18.19
CA ASP A 34 -20.46 13.01 19.30
C ASP A 34 -20.91 12.27 20.58
N ALA A 35 -21.20 13.01 21.64
CA ALA A 35 -21.66 12.46 22.92
C ALA A 35 -22.96 11.66 22.84
N ASN A 36 -23.79 11.88 21.82
CA ASN A 36 -25.02 11.15 21.56
C ASN A 36 -24.82 9.91 20.64
N GLY A 37 -23.58 9.71 20.16
CA GLY A 37 -23.25 8.65 19.23
C GLY A 37 -23.62 8.96 17.77
N GLU A 38 -23.85 10.23 17.44
CA GLU A 38 -24.10 10.67 16.06
C GLU A 38 -22.77 10.98 15.36
N PHE A 39 -22.70 10.63 14.08
CA PHE A 39 -21.51 10.91 13.27
C PHE A 39 -21.24 12.41 13.19
N ALA A 40 -20.03 12.82 13.54
CA ALA A 40 -19.61 14.22 13.52
C ALA A 40 -18.65 14.55 12.37
N ALA A 41 -17.59 13.75 12.18
CA ALA A 41 -16.60 14.00 11.15
C ALA A 41 -15.69 12.79 10.90
N MET A 42 -15.01 12.81 9.75
CA MET A 42 -13.87 11.95 9.43
C MET A 42 -12.65 12.78 9.03
N GLY A 43 -11.46 12.21 9.25
CA GLY A 43 -10.19 12.76 8.80
C GLY A 43 -9.28 11.67 8.28
N VAL A 44 -8.42 12.02 7.34
CA VAL A 44 -7.39 11.14 6.80
C VAL A 44 -6.07 11.90 6.68
N HIS A 45 -4.98 11.21 6.97
CA HIS A 45 -3.65 11.77 6.78
C HIS A 45 -3.30 11.81 5.29
N LYS A 46 -2.90 13.00 4.79
CA LYS A 46 -2.41 13.20 3.41
C LYS A 46 -1.10 13.99 3.46
N LYS A 47 -0.01 13.30 3.83
CA LYS A 47 1.31 13.91 4.11
C LYS A 47 1.80 14.87 3.03
N LYS A 48 1.58 14.55 1.76
CA LYS A 48 1.97 15.44 0.63
C LYS A 48 1.20 16.77 0.60
N LEU A 49 0.05 16.88 1.30
CA LEU A 49 -0.80 18.06 1.31
C LEU A 49 -0.75 18.81 2.64
N SER A 50 -0.59 18.10 3.76
CA SER A 50 -0.59 18.66 5.10
C SER A 50 0.23 17.79 6.06
N ASN A 51 0.78 18.42 7.10
CA ASN A 51 1.40 17.69 8.19
C ASN A 51 0.39 17.18 9.23
N ASP A 52 -0.87 17.61 9.17
CA ASP A 52 -1.89 17.18 10.14
C ASP A 52 -2.14 15.68 10.05
N HIS A 53 -2.11 14.99 11.17
CA HIS A 53 -2.51 13.60 11.27
C HIS A 53 -4.04 13.47 11.18
N ALA A 54 -4.52 12.26 10.90
CA ALA A 54 -5.94 11.99 10.68
C ALA A 54 -6.82 12.44 11.86
N GLU A 55 -6.34 12.22 13.08
CA GLU A 55 -7.03 12.62 14.31
C GLU A 55 -7.23 14.14 14.36
N VAL A 56 -6.17 14.91 14.03
CA VAL A 56 -6.22 16.38 14.02
C VAL A 56 -7.16 16.87 12.92
N VAL A 57 -7.13 16.25 11.73
CA VAL A 57 -8.06 16.56 10.64
C VAL A 57 -9.50 16.32 11.06
N ALA A 58 -9.78 15.15 11.67
CA ALA A 58 -11.11 14.81 12.16
C ALA A 58 -11.58 15.77 13.27
N LEU A 59 -10.71 16.11 14.23
CA LEU A 59 -11.02 17.05 15.32
C LEU A 59 -11.35 18.45 14.80
N LYS A 60 -10.56 18.97 13.84
CA LYS A 60 -10.82 20.27 13.22
C LYS A 60 -12.17 20.27 12.50
N ALA A 61 -12.52 19.19 11.82
CA ALA A 61 -13.79 19.07 11.10
C ALA A 61 -14.99 18.90 12.05
N ALA A 62 -14.83 18.16 13.15
CA ALA A 62 -15.91 17.97 14.14
C ALA A 62 -16.18 19.21 14.99
N GLY A 63 -15.14 20.03 15.25
CA GLY A 63 -15.24 21.22 16.10
C GLY A 63 -15.81 20.88 17.48
N ALA A 64 -16.78 21.66 17.96
CA ALA A 64 -17.39 21.48 19.25
C ALA A 64 -18.11 20.13 19.45
N LYS A 65 -18.51 19.44 18.37
CA LYS A 65 -19.16 18.12 18.43
C LYS A 65 -18.25 17.02 18.94
N ALA A 66 -16.93 17.24 18.93
CA ALA A 66 -15.96 16.26 19.45
C ALA A 66 -16.04 16.13 20.99
N HIS A 67 -16.48 17.20 21.69
CA HIS A 67 -16.52 17.23 23.15
C HIS A 67 -17.49 16.17 23.71
N GLY A 68 -16.98 15.35 24.63
CA GLY A 68 -17.74 14.23 25.22
C GLY A 68 -17.90 13.01 24.31
N GLY A 69 -17.41 13.09 23.07
CA GLY A 69 -17.60 12.08 22.04
C GLY A 69 -16.59 10.94 22.07
N THR A 70 -16.69 10.08 21.06
CA THR A 70 -15.83 8.93 20.81
C THR A 70 -15.05 9.13 19.51
N MET A 71 -13.74 8.90 19.54
CA MET A 71 -12.88 8.85 18.36
C MET A 71 -12.56 7.40 18.04
N TYR A 72 -12.75 7.02 16.77
CA TYR A 72 -12.25 5.79 16.18
C TYR A 72 -11.03 6.12 15.31
N VAL A 73 -9.96 5.35 15.42
CA VAL A 73 -8.76 5.59 14.63
C VAL A 73 -8.14 4.27 14.15
N SER A 74 -7.63 4.28 12.93
CA SER A 74 -7.11 3.06 12.30
C SER A 74 -5.82 2.54 12.92
N LEU A 75 -4.99 3.44 13.49
CA LEU A 75 -3.71 3.12 14.13
C LEU A 75 -3.65 3.81 15.50
N GLU A 76 -2.94 3.24 16.46
CA GLU A 76 -2.74 3.86 17.79
C GLU A 76 -2.27 5.32 17.67
N PRO A 77 -2.94 6.29 18.33
CA PRO A 77 -2.55 7.70 18.28
C PRO A 77 -1.12 7.92 18.77
N CYS A 78 -0.34 8.73 18.06
CA CYS A 78 1.05 8.99 18.43
C CYS A 78 1.18 9.81 19.72
N SER A 79 2.23 9.51 20.52
CA SER A 79 2.56 10.19 21.78
C SER A 79 3.84 11.03 21.71
N HIS A 80 4.56 11.03 20.59
CA HIS A 80 5.81 11.76 20.41
C HIS A 80 5.61 13.07 19.64
N THR A 81 6.49 14.03 19.88
CA THR A 81 6.60 15.26 19.08
C THR A 81 7.51 14.96 17.87
N GLY A 82 6.92 14.98 16.68
CA GLY A 82 7.62 14.87 15.40
C GLY A 82 7.62 16.22 14.67
N ALA A 83 7.24 16.20 13.40
CA ALA A 83 6.99 17.41 12.61
C ALA A 83 5.75 18.18 13.11
N THR A 84 4.89 17.53 13.87
CA THR A 84 3.70 18.09 14.53
C THR A 84 3.68 17.69 16.01
N PRO A 85 2.93 18.41 16.86
CA PRO A 85 2.65 17.97 18.23
C PRO A 85 1.98 16.59 18.25
N PRO A 86 2.08 15.83 19.36
CA PRO A 86 1.44 14.52 19.50
C PRO A 86 -0.07 14.58 19.29
N CYS A 87 -0.64 13.57 18.60
CA CYS A 87 -2.10 13.45 18.46
C CYS A 87 -2.79 13.32 19.83
N THR A 88 -2.13 12.70 20.82
CA THR A 88 -2.61 12.61 22.19
C THR A 88 -2.91 13.97 22.81
N ASP A 89 -2.14 15.02 22.50
CA ASP A 89 -2.38 16.36 23.03
C ASP A 89 -3.62 17.00 22.38
N ALA A 90 -3.80 16.86 21.08
CA ALA A 90 -4.99 17.33 20.39
C ALA A 90 -6.25 16.61 20.90
N ILE A 91 -6.19 15.31 21.12
CA ILE A 91 -7.30 14.50 21.65
C ILE A 91 -7.67 14.95 23.06
N LYS A 92 -6.70 15.12 23.95
CA LYS A 92 -6.93 15.64 25.33
C LYS A 92 -7.60 17.02 25.31
N SER A 93 -7.10 17.91 24.47
CA SER A 93 -7.61 19.30 24.39
C SER A 93 -9.01 19.39 23.80
N SER A 94 -9.43 18.42 22.97
CA SER A 94 -10.75 18.41 22.33
C SER A 94 -11.91 17.97 23.25
N GLY A 95 -11.61 17.40 24.41
CA GLY A 95 -12.60 16.86 25.34
C GLY A 95 -13.20 15.53 24.93
N ILE A 96 -12.61 14.81 23.96
CA ILE A 96 -12.95 13.41 23.65
C ILE A 96 -12.89 12.57 24.93
N LYS A 97 -13.86 11.67 25.13
CA LYS A 97 -13.97 10.81 26.31
C LYS A 97 -13.54 9.37 26.05
N ARG A 98 -13.61 8.93 24.81
CA ARG A 98 -13.27 7.56 24.42
C ARG A 98 -12.49 7.54 23.11
N VAL A 99 -11.47 6.69 23.06
CA VAL A 99 -10.70 6.39 21.84
C VAL A 99 -10.72 4.89 21.61
N ILE A 100 -11.09 4.47 20.39
CA ILE A 100 -11.09 3.08 19.97
C ILE A 100 -10.15 2.97 18.77
N TYR A 101 -9.13 2.10 18.83
CA TYR A 101 -8.17 1.95 17.75
C TYR A 101 -8.02 0.48 17.32
N GLY A 102 -7.77 0.28 16.00
CA GLY A 102 -7.80 -1.05 15.38
C GLY A 102 -6.45 -1.72 15.23
N VAL A 103 -5.35 -0.96 15.22
CA VAL A 103 -3.98 -1.46 15.02
C VAL A 103 -3.04 -0.81 16.03
N THR A 104 -2.19 -1.59 16.70
CA THR A 104 -1.11 -1.05 17.55
C THR A 104 0.03 -0.54 16.66
N ASP A 105 0.65 0.59 17.03
CA ASP A 105 1.83 1.09 16.31
C ASP A 105 3.09 0.38 16.84
N PRO A 106 3.78 -0.47 16.04
CA PRO A 106 5.00 -1.14 16.44
C PRO A 106 6.22 -0.22 16.46
N ASN A 107 6.11 1.02 15.97
CA ASN A 107 7.20 1.98 15.99
C ASN A 107 7.47 2.47 17.42
N PRO A 108 8.62 2.12 18.03
CA PRO A 108 8.88 2.44 19.44
C PRO A 108 8.95 3.95 19.71
N VAL A 109 9.17 4.75 18.66
CA VAL A 109 9.20 6.22 18.79
C VAL A 109 7.78 6.79 18.89
N ALA A 110 6.82 6.21 18.15
CA ALA A 110 5.45 6.72 18.05
C ALA A 110 4.47 6.09 19.03
N SER A 111 4.74 4.86 19.48
CA SER A 111 3.87 4.07 20.36
C SER A 111 3.67 4.68 21.75
N GLY A 112 2.70 4.15 22.49
CA GLY A 112 2.40 4.55 23.87
C GLY A 112 1.32 5.62 24.00
N GLY A 113 0.66 5.98 22.92
CA GLY A 113 -0.45 6.92 22.92
C GLY A 113 -1.64 6.43 23.76
N ALA A 114 -1.95 5.16 23.67
CA ALA A 114 -2.99 4.53 24.49
C ALA A 114 -2.73 4.73 25.99
N LYS A 115 -1.51 4.48 26.44
CA LYS A 115 -1.10 4.69 27.84
C LYS A 115 -1.21 6.16 28.25
N THR A 116 -0.76 7.07 27.39
CA THR A 116 -0.79 8.52 27.61
C THR A 116 -2.22 9.05 27.75
N LEU A 117 -3.14 8.58 26.88
CA LEU A 117 -4.55 8.97 26.92
C LEU A 117 -5.27 8.39 28.15
N THR A 118 -5.00 7.13 28.49
CA THR A 118 -5.55 6.48 29.70
C THR A 118 -5.12 7.22 30.97
N ALA A 119 -3.86 7.60 31.07
CA ALA A 119 -3.35 8.40 32.20
C ALA A 119 -4.01 9.78 32.30
N ALA A 120 -4.53 10.31 31.19
CA ALA A 120 -5.29 11.58 31.16
C ALA A 120 -6.80 11.38 31.43
N GLY A 121 -7.25 10.18 31.79
CA GLY A 121 -8.66 9.87 32.12
C GLY A 121 -9.56 9.65 30.91
N ILE A 122 -8.99 9.41 29.73
CA ILE A 122 -9.73 9.04 28.53
C ILE A 122 -9.85 7.51 28.48
N GLU A 123 -11.04 7.00 28.23
CA GLU A 123 -11.26 5.57 28.00
C GLU A 123 -10.62 5.15 26.68
N VAL A 124 -9.69 4.21 26.72
CA VAL A 124 -8.98 3.72 25.51
C VAL A 124 -9.22 2.23 25.33
N ILE A 125 -9.72 1.85 24.15
CA ILE A 125 -10.04 0.48 23.79
C ILE A 125 -9.22 0.10 22.56
N TYR A 126 -8.46 -0.98 22.69
CA TYR A 126 -7.88 -1.66 21.53
C TYR A 126 -8.86 -2.74 21.06
N GLU A 127 -9.34 -2.60 19.83
CA GLU A 127 -10.20 -3.59 19.18
C GLU A 127 -9.54 -4.00 17.86
N ARG A 128 -8.81 -5.13 17.87
CA ARG A 128 -8.05 -5.60 16.71
C ARG A 128 -8.92 -5.69 15.46
N SER A 129 -8.41 -5.19 14.36
CA SER A 129 -9.11 -5.17 13.08
C SER A 129 -8.18 -5.64 11.94
N GLU A 130 -8.48 -6.82 11.39
CA GLU A 130 -7.70 -7.38 10.27
C GLU A 130 -7.80 -6.53 9.01
N VAL A 131 -8.94 -5.87 8.76
CA VAL A 131 -9.08 -4.97 7.61
C VAL A 131 -8.20 -3.75 7.75
N LEU A 132 -8.04 -3.19 8.96
CA LEU A 132 -7.14 -2.07 9.21
C LEU A 132 -5.67 -2.51 9.19
N GLU A 133 -5.34 -3.69 9.75
CA GLU A 133 -3.98 -4.27 9.65
C GLU A 133 -3.58 -4.44 8.18
N PHE A 134 -4.51 -4.90 7.32
CA PHE A 134 -4.25 -5.02 5.89
C PHE A 134 -3.96 -3.65 5.24
N GLU A 135 -4.67 -2.59 5.60
CA GLU A 135 -4.39 -1.25 5.07
C GLU A 135 -3.07 -0.66 5.59
N GLN A 136 -2.65 -1.02 6.81
CA GLN A 136 -1.38 -0.60 7.40
C GLN A 136 -0.19 -1.53 7.02
N ARG A 137 -0.41 -2.60 6.25
CA ARG A 137 0.59 -3.65 6.01
C ARG A 137 1.92 -3.14 5.43
N ALA A 138 1.89 -2.11 4.60
CA ALA A 138 3.12 -1.54 4.04
C ALA A 138 3.96 -0.82 5.12
N TRP A 139 3.31 -0.09 6.02
CA TRP A 139 3.95 0.51 7.19
C TRP A 139 4.47 -0.54 8.15
N LEU A 140 3.63 -1.51 8.52
CA LEU A 140 4.00 -2.61 9.41
C LEU A 140 5.18 -3.41 8.85
N HIS A 141 5.16 -3.70 7.53
CA HIS A 141 6.26 -4.38 6.84
C HIS A 141 7.57 -3.58 6.93
N ARG A 142 7.51 -2.27 6.64
CA ARG A 142 8.70 -1.41 6.71
C ARG A 142 9.32 -1.40 8.11
N ILE A 143 8.50 -1.31 9.17
CA ILE A 143 9.02 -1.36 10.54
C ILE A 143 9.61 -2.72 10.88
N ALA A 144 9.01 -3.81 10.42
CA ALA A 144 9.47 -5.17 10.70
C ALA A 144 10.74 -5.56 9.93
N TYR A 145 10.86 -5.15 8.66
CA TYR A 145 11.92 -5.62 7.75
C TYR A 145 12.91 -4.54 7.34
N GLY A 146 12.72 -3.26 7.72
CA GLY A 146 13.61 -2.15 7.36
C GLY A 146 13.62 -1.79 5.87
N ARG A 147 12.66 -2.28 5.08
CA ARG A 147 12.53 -2.05 3.65
C ARG A 147 11.05 -1.90 3.23
N PRO A 148 10.76 -1.30 2.06
CA PRO A 148 9.39 -1.22 1.57
C PRO A 148 8.76 -2.59 1.32
N LEU A 149 7.44 -2.66 1.45
CA LEU A 149 6.64 -3.76 0.91
C LEU A 149 6.67 -3.67 -0.63
N ILE A 150 7.03 -4.76 -1.30
CA ILE A 150 7.10 -4.82 -2.77
C ILE A 150 6.02 -5.74 -3.30
N THR A 151 5.09 -5.16 -4.06
CA THR A 151 4.04 -5.89 -4.77
C THR A 151 4.41 -6.03 -6.25
N ALA A 152 4.49 -7.25 -6.77
CA ALA A 152 4.59 -7.48 -8.20
C ALA A 152 3.20 -7.57 -8.84
N LYS A 153 2.97 -6.84 -9.94
CA LYS A 153 1.75 -6.95 -10.73
C LYS A 153 2.06 -7.59 -12.08
N VAL A 154 1.32 -8.62 -12.44
CA VAL A 154 1.42 -9.27 -13.74
C VAL A 154 0.05 -9.40 -14.41
N ALA A 155 0.05 -9.36 -15.74
CA ALA A 155 -1.12 -9.65 -16.58
C ALA A 155 -0.78 -10.84 -17.46
N ILE A 156 -1.51 -11.94 -17.33
CA ILE A 156 -1.20 -13.21 -18.00
C ILE A 156 -2.40 -13.78 -18.75
N THR A 157 -2.10 -14.65 -19.68
CA THR A 157 -3.07 -15.57 -20.31
C THR A 157 -3.37 -16.77 -19.40
N LEU A 158 -4.35 -17.60 -19.71
CA LEU A 158 -4.66 -18.83 -18.96
C LEU A 158 -3.46 -19.77 -18.85
N ASP A 159 -2.62 -19.81 -19.88
CA ASP A 159 -1.40 -20.62 -19.97
C ASP A 159 -0.13 -19.88 -19.49
N GLY A 160 -0.30 -18.72 -18.83
CA GLY A 160 0.77 -18.07 -18.06
C GLY A 160 1.73 -17.19 -18.87
N TYR A 161 1.36 -16.69 -20.04
CA TYR A 161 2.22 -15.82 -20.84
C TYR A 161 1.87 -14.34 -20.68
N ILE A 162 2.90 -13.47 -20.69
CA ILE A 162 2.80 -12.01 -20.63
C ILE A 162 2.97 -11.34 -22.00
N ALA A 163 3.34 -12.08 -23.01
CA ALA A 163 3.43 -11.65 -24.41
C ALA A 163 3.47 -12.86 -25.33
N ALA A 164 3.02 -12.69 -26.56
CA ALA A 164 3.18 -13.69 -27.62
C ALA A 164 4.67 -13.84 -28.02
N ARG A 165 4.97 -14.82 -28.87
CA ARG A 165 6.33 -15.12 -29.32
C ARG A 165 6.99 -13.95 -30.05
N ASP A 166 6.23 -13.17 -30.81
CA ASP A 166 6.68 -11.97 -31.52
C ASP A 166 6.88 -10.76 -30.60
N GLY A 167 6.51 -10.89 -29.31
CA GLY A 167 6.61 -9.84 -28.31
C GLY A 167 5.35 -8.98 -28.17
N SER A 168 4.32 -9.19 -28.98
CA SER A 168 3.05 -8.47 -28.83
C SER A 168 2.38 -8.83 -27.51
N SER A 169 1.93 -7.80 -26.75
CA SER A 169 1.32 -7.93 -25.43
C SER A 169 0.05 -7.08 -25.25
N LYS A 170 -0.24 -6.20 -26.19
CA LYS A 170 -1.37 -5.27 -26.14
C LYS A 170 -2.58 -5.84 -26.89
N TRP A 171 -3.71 -6.18 -26.23
CA TRP A 171 -3.94 -6.19 -24.79
C TRP A 171 -4.25 -7.60 -24.34
N ILE A 172 -3.51 -8.12 -23.37
CA ILE A 172 -3.79 -9.44 -22.78
C ILE A 172 -5.08 -9.35 -21.98
N THR A 173 -5.12 -8.45 -21.00
CA THR A 173 -6.25 -8.28 -20.08
C THR A 173 -7.27 -7.24 -20.56
N SER A 174 -8.46 -7.29 -19.97
CA SER A 174 -9.60 -6.40 -20.24
C SER A 174 -9.31 -4.94 -19.85
N GLU A 175 -10.18 -4.04 -20.27
CA GLU A 175 -10.12 -2.64 -19.88
C GLU A 175 -10.33 -2.46 -18.38
N ASN A 176 -11.29 -3.18 -17.79
CA ASN A 176 -11.55 -3.17 -16.35
C ASN A 176 -10.29 -3.51 -15.53
N SER A 177 -9.54 -4.54 -15.94
CA SER A 177 -8.26 -4.88 -15.28
C SER A 177 -7.24 -3.76 -15.40
N ARG A 178 -7.15 -3.11 -16.57
CA ARG A 178 -6.23 -1.97 -16.77
C ARG A 178 -6.65 -0.73 -15.97
N GLU A 179 -7.95 -0.52 -15.73
CA GLU A 179 -8.45 0.52 -14.84
C GLU A 179 -8.11 0.22 -13.38
N ASP A 180 -8.29 -1.03 -12.94
CA ASP A 180 -7.92 -1.42 -11.57
C ASP A 180 -6.42 -1.23 -11.29
N VAL A 181 -5.55 -1.48 -12.29
CA VAL A 181 -4.11 -1.18 -12.18
C VAL A 181 -3.84 0.31 -11.94
N GLN A 182 -4.69 1.22 -12.46
CA GLN A 182 -4.53 2.66 -12.19
C GLN A 182 -4.77 2.95 -10.69
N ASN A 183 -5.72 2.26 -10.05
CA ASN A 183 -5.96 2.37 -8.62
C ASN A 183 -4.77 1.84 -7.81
N LEU A 184 -4.14 0.73 -8.24
CA LEU A 184 -2.91 0.25 -7.61
C LEU A 184 -1.78 1.28 -7.67
N ARG A 185 -1.56 1.91 -8.83
CA ARG A 185 -0.55 2.95 -8.99
C ARG A 185 -0.84 4.18 -8.14
N ALA A 186 -2.12 4.53 -7.96
CA ALA A 186 -2.53 5.66 -7.12
C ALA A 186 -2.29 5.42 -5.61
N GLN A 187 -2.14 4.17 -5.19
CA GLN A 187 -2.03 3.75 -3.80
C GLN A 187 -0.59 3.52 -3.32
N VAL A 188 0.40 3.55 -4.22
CA VAL A 188 1.80 3.25 -3.88
C VAL A 188 2.69 4.47 -3.93
N GLY A 189 3.81 4.42 -3.20
CA GLY A 189 4.82 5.47 -3.21
C GLY A 189 5.72 5.43 -4.44
N ALA A 190 5.96 4.23 -5.01
CA ALA A 190 6.79 4.05 -6.19
C ALA A 190 6.20 3.02 -7.16
N VAL A 191 6.42 3.22 -8.47
CA VAL A 191 6.16 2.23 -9.51
C VAL A 191 7.47 1.97 -10.26
N ILE A 192 7.84 0.70 -10.34
CA ILE A 192 9.15 0.25 -10.84
C ILE A 192 8.95 -0.57 -12.11
N THR A 193 9.77 -0.32 -13.11
CA THR A 193 9.87 -1.15 -14.30
C THR A 193 11.32 -1.46 -14.67
N SER A 194 11.54 -2.41 -15.57
CA SER A 194 12.87 -2.67 -16.11
C SER A 194 13.16 -1.84 -17.35
N THR A 195 14.44 -1.59 -17.65
CA THR A 195 14.85 -0.94 -18.92
C THR A 195 14.34 -1.70 -20.14
N GLN A 196 14.28 -3.03 -20.09
CA GLN A 196 13.75 -3.84 -21.18
C GLN A 196 12.26 -3.56 -21.42
N THR A 197 11.45 -3.54 -20.36
CA THR A 197 10.02 -3.21 -20.46
C THR A 197 9.81 -1.77 -20.88
N PHE A 198 10.63 -0.84 -20.35
CA PHE A 198 10.55 0.57 -20.71
C PHE A 198 10.82 0.80 -22.21
N ILE A 199 11.86 0.16 -22.76
CA ILE A 199 12.20 0.27 -24.19
C ILE A 199 11.08 -0.33 -25.09
N ALA A 200 10.50 -1.45 -24.65
CA ALA A 200 9.46 -2.14 -25.44
C ALA A 200 8.12 -1.40 -25.45
N ASP A 201 7.69 -0.85 -24.31
CA ASP A 201 6.32 -0.39 -24.11
C ASP A 201 6.19 1.13 -23.92
N GLN A 202 7.30 1.82 -23.55
CA GLN A 202 7.34 3.24 -23.18
C GLN A 202 6.20 3.63 -22.22
N PRO A 203 6.04 2.90 -21.11
CA PRO A 203 4.90 3.07 -20.23
C PRO A 203 5.02 4.38 -19.45
N SER A 204 3.90 5.10 -19.28
CA SER A 204 3.90 6.31 -18.44
C SER A 204 4.04 5.98 -16.95
N LEU A 205 3.55 4.83 -16.51
CA LEU A 205 3.43 4.37 -15.11
C LEU A 205 2.71 5.35 -14.17
N LEU A 206 2.09 6.38 -14.72
CA LEU A 206 1.25 7.31 -13.96
C LEU A 206 -0.12 6.69 -13.70
N PRO A 207 -0.74 6.96 -12.54
CA PRO A 207 -2.15 6.69 -12.34
C PRO A 207 -2.99 7.60 -13.24
N ARG A 208 -4.09 7.07 -13.78
CA ARG A 208 -5.11 7.83 -14.52
C ARG A 208 -6.37 7.98 -13.67
N VAL A 209 -6.17 8.20 -12.38
CA VAL A 209 -7.21 8.45 -11.39
C VAL A 209 -7.21 9.95 -11.11
N PRO A 210 -8.36 10.64 -11.17
CA PRO A 210 -8.43 12.07 -10.88
C PRO A 210 -7.84 12.38 -9.50
N ASP A 211 -7.08 13.46 -9.43
CA ASP A 211 -6.43 13.95 -8.20
C ASP A 211 -5.52 12.95 -7.47
N ALA A 212 -5.13 11.86 -8.14
CA ALA A 212 -4.20 10.90 -7.54
C ALA A 212 -2.79 11.48 -7.40
N PRO A 213 -2.06 11.16 -6.33
CA PRO A 213 -0.67 11.57 -6.20
C PRO A 213 0.20 10.86 -7.24
N THR A 214 1.21 11.56 -7.73
CA THR A 214 2.21 10.96 -8.62
C THR A 214 3.17 10.10 -7.80
N PRO A 215 3.31 8.78 -8.09
CA PRO A 215 4.32 7.94 -7.47
C PRO A 215 5.72 8.27 -8.02
N HIS A 216 6.77 7.90 -7.28
CA HIS A 216 8.12 7.84 -7.84
C HIS A 216 8.16 6.80 -8.96
N ARG A 217 8.58 7.18 -10.15
CA ARG A 217 8.68 6.27 -11.30
C ARG A 217 10.13 5.89 -11.51
N ILE A 218 10.42 4.60 -11.41
CA ILE A 218 11.79 4.07 -11.42
C ILE A 218 11.95 3.11 -12.60
N VAL A 219 13.01 3.32 -13.37
CA VAL A 219 13.47 2.36 -14.39
C VAL A 219 14.78 1.76 -13.92
N MET A 220 14.87 0.43 -13.86
CA MET A 220 16.08 -0.27 -13.44
C MET A 220 16.65 -1.15 -14.54
N GLY A 221 17.98 -1.10 -14.69
CA GLY A 221 18.76 -1.93 -15.62
C GLY A 221 19.89 -1.15 -16.26
N GLU A 222 20.91 -1.88 -16.77
CA GLU A 222 22.17 -1.30 -17.27
C GLU A 222 22.03 -0.49 -18.58
N ARG A 223 20.99 -0.80 -19.39
CA ARG A 223 20.81 -0.09 -20.66
C ARG A 223 20.46 1.35 -20.41
N GLU A 224 21.21 2.25 -21.03
CA GLU A 224 20.88 3.66 -21.01
C GLU A 224 19.52 3.91 -21.63
N VAL A 225 18.68 4.67 -20.94
CA VAL A 225 17.36 5.09 -21.41
C VAL A 225 17.12 6.55 -21.08
N THR A 226 16.57 7.30 -22.05
CA THR A 226 16.08 8.64 -21.78
C THR A 226 14.62 8.55 -21.34
N ALA A 227 14.40 8.64 -20.04
CA ALA A 227 13.08 8.46 -19.42
C ALA A 227 12.71 9.72 -18.62
N THR A 228 12.15 10.73 -19.30
CA THR A 228 11.77 12.00 -18.65
C THR A 228 10.78 11.76 -17.51
N GLY A 229 11.13 12.27 -16.33
CA GLY A 229 10.34 12.13 -15.11
C GLY A 229 10.41 10.75 -14.46
N PHE A 230 11.42 9.96 -14.80
CA PHE A 230 11.78 8.72 -14.12
C PHE A 230 13.15 8.87 -13.45
N THR A 231 13.34 8.18 -12.33
CA THR A 231 14.66 7.90 -11.79
C THR A 231 15.21 6.65 -12.46
N HIS A 232 16.38 6.75 -13.10
CA HIS A 232 17.05 5.60 -13.72
C HIS A 232 18.11 5.04 -12.78
N VAL A 233 17.91 3.81 -12.30
CA VAL A 233 18.92 3.02 -11.59
C VAL A 233 19.67 2.20 -12.63
N GLN A 234 20.80 2.73 -13.11
CA GLN A 234 21.61 2.12 -14.17
C GLN A 234 22.48 0.98 -13.62
N SER A 235 21.84 -0.02 -13.04
CA SER A 235 22.47 -1.14 -12.37
C SER A 235 21.59 -2.40 -12.46
N ARG A 236 22.18 -3.57 -12.18
CA ARG A 236 21.45 -4.82 -11.89
C ARG A 236 21.47 -5.17 -10.40
N ASP A 237 22.21 -4.42 -9.61
CA ASP A 237 22.29 -4.63 -8.18
C ASP A 237 20.98 -4.17 -7.52
N LEU A 238 20.20 -5.13 -7.05
CA LEU A 238 18.92 -4.87 -6.41
C LEU A 238 19.06 -4.13 -5.07
N ASP A 239 20.25 -4.17 -4.45
CA ASP A 239 20.49 -3.43 -3.21
C ASP A 239 20.50 -1.91 -3.48
N GLU A 240 20.96 -1.46 -4.66
CA GLU A 240 20.84 -0.05 -5.06
C GLU A 240 19.37 0.39 -5.18
N LEU A 241 18.51 -0.48 -5.71
CA LEU A 241 17.06 -0.20 -5.75
C LEU A 241 16.48 -0.08 -4.34
N ILE A 242 16.78 -1.03 -3.45
CA ILE A 242 16.27 -1.02 -2.07
C ILE A 242 16.78 0.21 -1.31
N ASN A 243 18.05 0.57 -1.49
CA ASN A 243 18.63 1.78 -0.88
C ASN A 243 17.91 3.04 -1.36
N LEU A 244 17.72 3.20 -2.67
CA LEU A 244 16.94 4.33 -3.22
C LEU A 244 15.52 4.40 -2.63
N LEU A 245 14.81 3.27 -2.57
CA LEU A 245 13.46 3.23 -2.01
C LEU A 245 13.44 3.59 -0.51
N ASN A 246 14.49 3.22 0.22
CA ASN A 246 14.64 3.57 1.63
C ASN A 246 14.98 5.05 1.84
N GLU A 247 15.89 5.61 1.05
CA GLU A 247 16.25 7.04 1.07
C GLU A 247 15.05 7.92 0.74
N GLU A 248 14.26 7.51 -0.24
CA GLU A 248 13.01 8.16 -0.62
C GLU A 248 11.85 7.87 0.36
N GLY A 249 12.08 7.09 1.43
CA GLY A 249 11.10 6.78 2.47
C GLY A 249 9.88 6.00 1.97
N ILE A 250 9.99 5.29 0.85
CA ILE A 250 8.87 4.54 0.26
C ILE A 250 8.44 3.40 1.18
N ASN A 251 7.17 3.37 1.56
CA ASN A 251 6.60 2.26 2.32
C ASN A 251 6.11 1.12 1.42
N HIS A 252 5.59 1.46 0.23
CA HIS A 252 5.01 0.50 -0.71
C HIS A 252 5.47 0.79 -2.13
N ALA A 253 6.03 -0.22 -2.81
CA ALA A 253 6.43 -0.16 -4.21
C ALA A 253 5.66 -1.20 -5.05
N LEU A 254 5.22 -0.79 -6.25
CA LEU A 254 4.58 -1.66 -7.24
C LEU A 254 5.60 -1.94 -8.36
N VAL A 255 5.81 -3.22 -8.68
CA VAL A 255 6.67 -3.63 -9.80
C VAL A 255 5.79 -4.06 -10.98
N GLU A 256 5.99 -3.40 -12.11
CA GLU A 256 5.37 -3.70 -13.40
C GLU A 256 6.46 -3.95 -14.44
N ALA A 257 6.94 -5.19 -14.53
CA ALA A 257 8.09 -5.55 -15.37
C ALA A 257 7.96 -6.94 -15.99
N GLY A 258 8.86 -7.28 -16.90
CA GLY A 258 8.92 -8.59 -17.53
C GLY A 258 9.53 -9.66 -16.62
N GLY A 259 9.37 -10.91 -17.04
CA GLY A 259 9.68 -12.11 -16.24
C GLY A 259 11.11 -12.19 -15.73
N THR A 260 12.11 -11.73 -16.49
CA THR A 260 13.52 -11.74 -16.04
C THR A 260 13.73 -10.89 -14.80
N PHE A 261 13.19 -9.65 -14.80
CA PHE A 261 13.34 -8.75 -13.65
C PHE A 261 12.54 -9.24 -12.44
N LEU A 262 11.31 -9.73 -12.67
CA LEU A 262 10.49 -10.32 -11.60
C LEU A 262 11.19 -11.54 -10.98
N SER A 263 11.78 -12.41 -11.80
CA SER A 263 12.51 -13.58 -11.29
C SER A 263 13.74 -13.19 -10.47
N SER A 264 14.48 -12.15 -10.89
CA SER A 264 15.62 -11.64 -10.10
C SER A 264 15.18 -11.15 -8.71
N LEU A 265 14.04 -10.45 -8.63
CA LEU A 265 13.47 -10.03 -7.35
C LEU A 265 12.99 -11.22 -6.50
N MET A 266 12.40 -12.24 -7.12
CA MET A 266 11.95 -13.47 -6.43
C MET A 266 13.14 -14.28 -5.89
N GLN A 267 14.21 -14.44 -6.68
CA GLN A 267 15.43 -15.13 -6.24
C GLN A 267 16.10 -14.46 -5.02
N ARG A 268 15.94 -13.15 -4.88
CA ARG A 268 16.42 -12.36 -3.72
C ARG A 268 15.36 -12.22 -2.62
N ASP A 269 14.24 -12.96 -2.70
CA ASP A 269 13.09 -12.91 -1.77
C ASP A 269 12.58 -11.48 -1.49
N LEU A 270 12.57 -10.64 -2.52
CA LEU A 270 12.17 -9.23 -2.43
C LEU A 270 10.70 -8.99 -2.79
N ILE A 271 9.99 -9.95 -3.39
CA ILE A 271 8.56 -9.82 -3.66
C ILE A 271 7.76 -10.29 -2.44
N ASP A 272 6.97 -9.39 -1.88
CA ASP A 272 6.14 -9.63 -0.70
C ASP A 272 4.70 -9.97 -1.05
N GLU A 273 4.19 -9.32 -2.10
CA GLU A 273 2.84 -9.56 -2.63
C GLU A 273 2.88 -9.75 -4.14
N LEU A 274 1.93 -10.54 -4.63
CA LEU A 274 1.77 -10.82 -6.05
C LEU A 274 0.31 -10.58 -6.44
N ILE A 275 0.08 -9.68 -7.39
CA ILE A 275 -1.22 -9.43 -7.99
C ILE A 275 -1.20 -9.91 -9.44
N ILE A 276 -2.00 -10.92 -9.74
CA ILE A 276 -2.11 -11.52 -11.06
C ILE A 276 -3.47 -11.19 -11.66
N TYR A 277 -3.47 -10.61 -12.86
CA TYR A 277 -4.66 -10.49 -13.71
C TYR A 277 -4.58 -11.56 -14.79
N GLN A 278 -5.47 -12.54 -14.72
CA GLN A 278 -5.52 -13.64 -15.68
C GLN A 278 -6.66 -13.46 -16.67
N ALA A 279 -6.32 -13.31 -17.92
CA ALA A 279 -7.29 -13.20 -19.01
C ALA A 279 -7.70 -14.57 -19.53
N PRO A 280 -8.97 -14.77 -19.98
CA PRO A 280 -9.44 -16.02 -20.57
C PRO A 280 -8.96 -16.19 -22.02
N LYS A 281 -7.63 -16.20 -22.21
CA LYS A 281 -6.94 -16.33 -23.51
C LYS A 281 -5.85 -17.38 -23.42
N LEU A 282 -5.56 -18.04 -24.54
CA LEU A 282 -4.47 -19.00 -24.69
C LEU A 282 -3.54 -18.52 -25.81
N LEU A 283 -2.24 -18.63 -25.61
CA LEU A 283 -1.21 -18.35 -26.60
C LEU A 283 -0.48 -19.63 -27.08
N GLY A 284 -0.43 -20.67 -26.23
CA GLY A 284 0.31 -21.91 -26.52
C GLY A 284 1.82 -21.78 -26.36
N ASP A 285 2.40 -20.63 -26.73
CA ASP A 285 3.80 -20.27 -26.53
C ASP A 285 3.96 -18.75 -26.48
N GLY A 286 4.99 -18.28 -25.78
CA GLY A 286 5.22 -16.85 -25.59
C GLY A 286 6.25 -16.54 -24.52
N LYS A 287 6.28 -15.28 -24.06
CA LYS A 287 7.14 -14.83 -22.97
C LYS A 287 6.48 -15.15 -21.63
N LYS A 288 7.19 -15.87 -20.76
CA LYS A 288 6.73 -16.21 -19.41
C LYS A 288 6.90 -15.03 -18.46
N TRP A 289 6.00 -14.93 -17.46
CA TRP A 289 6.09 -13.91 -16.41
C TRP A 289 7.10 -14.27 -15.31
N VAL A 290 7.48 -15.55 -15.22
CA VAL A 290 8.55 -16.08 -14.36
C VAL A 290 9.45 -16.93 -15.24
N VAL A 291 10.74 -16.71 -15.16
CA VAL A 291 11.78 -17.54 -15.77
C VAL A 291 12.41 -18.44 -14.71
N ASP A 292 13.56 -19.00 -14.96
CA ASP A 292 14.24 -19.90 -14.02
C ASP A 292 14.45 -19.24 -12.64
N LEU A 293 13.94 -19.89 -11.59
CA LEU A 293 14.13 -19.50 -10.19
C LEU A 293 15.19 -20.36 -9.47
N GLY A 294 15.82 -21.30 -10.19
CA GLY A 294 16.76 -22.25 -9.61
C GLY A 294 16.09 -23.35 -8.77
N ILE A 295 14.75 -23.50 -8.86
CA ILE A 295 14.00 -24.50 -8.11
C ILE A 295 14.04 -25.81 -8.87
N SER A 296 14.54 -26.87 -8.21
CA SER A 296 14.71 -28.20 -8.84
C SER A 296 13.65 -29.21 -8.42
N THR A 297 13.06 -29.05 -7.23
CA THR A 297 12.04 -29.98 -6.71
C THR A 297 10.80 -29.23 -6.27
N LEU A 298 9.67 -29.95 -6.21
CA LEU A 298 8.42 -29.36 -5.68
C LEU A 298 8.54 -28.96 -4.20
N ALA A 299 9.41 -29.62 -3.46
CA ALA A 299 9.66 -29.28 -2.04
C ALA A 299 10.32 -27.91 -1.86
N ASP A 300 11.06 -27.45 -2.88
CA ASP A 300 11.73 -26.14 -2.86
C ASP A 300 10.82 -25.02 -3.39
N ALA A 301 9.56 -25.33 -3.72
CA ALA A 301 8.66 -24.36 -4.32
C ALA A 301 8.42 -23.15 -3.41
N ILE A 302 8.34 -21.96 -4.02
CA ILE A 302 7.99 -20.73 -3.32
C ILE A 302 6.51 -20.76 -2.96
N HIS A 303 6.18 -20.66 -1.67
CA HIS A 303 4.82 -20.71 -1.17
C HIS A 303 4.19 -19.34 -1.04
N TRP A 304 2.90 -19.26 -1.40
CA TRP A 304 2.09 -18.05 -1.35
C TRP A 304 0.75 -18.33 -0.65
N GLU A 305 0.34 -17.42 0.21
CA GLU A 305 -1.00 -17.39 0.81
C GLU A 305 -1.95 -16.59 -0.07
N SER A 306 -3.15 -17.10 -0.32
CA SER A 306 -4.17 -16.35 -1.06
C SER A 306 -4.85 -15.33 -0.16
N LEU A 307 -4.76 -14.04 -0.55
CA LEU A 307 -5.47 -12.94 0.11
C LEU A 307 -6.84 -12.67 -0.52
N GLY A 308 -7.09 -13.19 -1.71
CA GLY A 308 -8.38 -13.07 -2.38
C GLY A 308 -8.33 -13.32 -3.88
N MET A 309 -9.49 -13.61 -4.43
CA MET A 309 -9.73 -13.83 -5.85
C MET A 309 -11.01 -13.13 -6.26
N TYR A 310 -10.95 -12.31 -7.30
CA TYR A 310 -12.04 -11.43 -7.70
C TYR A 310 -12.21 -11.45 -9.22
N GLN A 311 -13.45 -11.50 -9.68
CA GLN A 311 -13.74 -11.29 -11.09
C GLN A 311 -13.68 -9.81 -11.42
N ILE A 312 -12.93 -9.43 -12.48
CA ILE A 312 -12.80 -8.05 -12.98
C ILE A 312 -13.06 -8.05 -14.48
N GLY A 313 -14.26 -7.65 -14.87
CA GLY A 313 -14.73 -7.78 -16.23
C GLY A 313 -14.71 -9.25 -16.67
N SER A 314 -13.98 -9.55 -17.75
CA SER A 314 -13.77 -10.93 -18.24
C SER A 314 -12.62 -11.66 -17.53
N ASP A 315 -11.81 -10.96 -16.76
CA ASP A 315 -10.57 -11.48 -16.18
C ASP A 315 -10.76 -11.87 -14.70
N VAL A 316 -9.78 -12.56 -14.15
CA VAL A 316 -9.70 -12.88 -12.73
C VAL A 316 -8.48 -12.16 -12.14
N LYS A 317 -8.70 -11.36 -11.09
CA LYS A 317 -7.64 -10.81 -10.25
C LYS A 317 -7.40 -11.74 -9.07
N MET A 318 -6.17 -12.16 -8.90
CA MET A 318 -5.70 -12.96 -7.76
C MET A 318 -4.69 -12.13 -6.98
N HIS A 319 -4.79 -12.15 -5.64
CA HIS A 319 -3.87 -11.46 -4.75
C HIS A 319 -3.27 -12.46 -3.77
N TYR A 320 -1.95 -12.49 -3.70
CA TYR A 320 -1.19 -13.43 -2.88
C TYR A 320 -0.16 -12.69 -2.03
N ARG A 321 0.15 -13.25 -0.86
CA ARG A 321 1.23 -12.85 0.02
C ARG A 321 2.29 -13.94 0.08
N ARG A 322 3.56 -13.54 0.07
CA ARG A 322 4.68 -14.44 0.25
C ARG A 322 4.66 -15.05 1.66
N VAL A 323 4.71 -16.38 1.76
CA VAL A 323 4.91 -17.10 3.02
C VAL A 323 6.41 -17.23 3.24
N ARG A 324 6.90 -16.71 4.35
CA ARG A 324 8.29 -16.87 4.84
C ARG A 324 8.26 -17.65 6.13
N ASP A 325 9.12 -18.67 6.21
CA ASP A 325 9.30 -19.48 7.42
C ASP A 325 9.98 -18.68 8.52
#